data_bd458579748761c6b832869f0c9d0800
#
_entry.id   bd458579748761c6b832869f0c9d0800
#
_cell.length_a   1.000
_cell.length_b   1.000
_cell.length_c   1.000
_cell.angle_alpha   90.00
_cell.angle_beta   90.00
_cell.angle_gamma   90.00
#
_symmetry.space_group_name_H-M   'P 1'
#
loop_
_entity.id
_entity.type
_entity.pdbx_description
1 polymer ?
#
loop_
_entity_poly.entity_id
_entity_poly.type
_entity_poly.pdbx_seq_one_letter_code
_entity_poly.pdbx_strand_id
1 'polypeptide(L)'
;MPHLSSRHWRAAVAGAAALALVLTGCTPEDSFTYTAPDQVEQALPEDTVASMQAAVEHAMVKTGATGAIVGVWVPWSGTWVTALGTQSVEDQTAVTTDMSFRIGDVTRIMTCEVLYALADEGKVELDAAVPDYVSGVAKMKDITLLDLCNGTSGVGSSEPTVAGMWLNTPERVWAPLELASFGLGQAPVAPHATYRDSDSGYLLLGLALERASGMSASELIEKYVADPLALENTSLPAPAAAVPGTNPLSGNRLNAIEGGFDCTAPVDITTISSSVGYTDSGAVSTIDELGSFAQAAARQGLREDPAPDQFAAPLPAYADAESWYQATGGAYLVGPLIGQHGSTPGYATAAYADPTTGFTVAVVLNSSTSTSSAVAFLAWELAAIASKAPAAEGQTAPEFGLPFTSEQYFNAIEAIAVCATPPAAE
;
A
#
# COMPACT_ATOMS: atom_id res chain seq x y z
N MET A 1 26.85 -4.65 -99.60
CA MET A 1 28.31 -4.86 -99.51
C MET A 1 28.78 -3.94 -98.38
N PRO A 2 29.66 -4.35 -97.62
CA PRO A 2 29.82 -5.33 -96.59
C PRO A 2 30.30 -4.63 -95.30
N HIS A 3 30.26 -5.22 -94.19
CA HIS A 3 31.39 -5.70 -93.39
C HIS A 3 30.89 -6.08 -91.95
N LEU A 4 31.10 -7.32 -91.67
CA LEU A 4 31.06 -7.87 -90.34
C LEU A 4 32.20 -7.31 -89.47
N SER A 5 31.97 -6.94 -88.27
CA SER A 5 32.97 -6.91 -87.19
C SER A 5 32.42 -7.48 -85.89
N SER A 6 33.10 -8.51 -85.48
CA SER A 6 32.88 -9.26 -84.22
C SER A 6 33.10 -8.38 -83.00
N ARG A 7 32.21 -8.45 -82.03
CA ARG A 7 32.41 -7.88 -80.70
C ARG A 7 32.42 -8.98 -79.62
N HIS A 8 33.56 -9.03 -79.00
CA HIS A 8 33.83 -9.95 -77.89
C HIS A 8 32.92 -9.62 -76.68
N TRP A 9 32.28 -10.66 -76.13
CA TRP A 9 31.53 -10.62 -74.91
C TRP A 9 32.50 -10.75 -73.74
N ARG A 10 32.61 -9.71 -72.90
CA ARG A 10 33.26 -9.76 -71.59
C ARG A 10 32.20 -9.96 -70.59
N ALA A 11 32.19 -11.10 -69.90
CA ALA A 11 31.36 -11.38 -68.74
C ALA A 11 31.88 -10.56 -67.53
N ALA A 12 31.03 -9.68 -67.00
CA ALA A 12 31.28 -9.01 -65.77
C ALA A 12 30.64 -9.85 -64.66
N VAL A 13 31.46 -10.39 -63.75
CA VAL A 13 31.03 -11.06 -62.49
C VAL A 13 30.68 -9.97 -61.51
N ALA A 14 29.39 -9.81 -61.21
CA ALA A 14 28.91 -8.97 -60.14
C ALA A 14 28.95 -9.76 -58.83
N GLY A 15 29.90 -9.41 -57.95
CA GLY A 15 29.95 -9.93 -56.59
C GLY A 15 28.83 -9.35 -55.76
N ALA A 16 27.88 -10.17 -55.31
CA ALA A 16 26.87 -9.85 -54.31
C ALA A 16 27.53 -9.88 -52.93
N ALA A 17 27.81 -8.71 -52.35
CA ALA A 17 28.16 -8.58 -50.93
C ALA A 17 26.87 -8.71 -50.14
N ALA A 18 26.64 -9.88 -49.49
CA ALA A 18 25.58 -10.06 -48.52
C ALA A 18 25.96 -9.30 -47.23
N LEU A 19 25.32 -8.16 -46.99
CA LEU A 19 25.32 -7.51 -45.66
C LEU A 19 24.48 -8.37 -44.73
N ALA A 20 25.14 -9.13 -43.86
CA ALA A 20 24.49 -9.77 -42.70
C ALA A 20 24.16 -8.68 -41.71
N LEU A 21 22.89 -8.22 -41.67
CA LEU A 21 22.33 -7.48 -40.57
C LEU A 21 22.29 -8.44 -39.38
N VAL A 22 23.21 -8.29 -38.44
CA VAL A 22 23.09 -8.86 -37.12
C VAL A 22 21.96 -8.10 -36.42
N LEU A 23 20.75 -8.65 -36.46
CA LEU A 23 19.69 -8.30 -35.52
C LEU A 23 20.19 -8.76 -34.15
N THR A 24 20.82 -7.86 -33.41
CA THR A 24 20.88 -8.01 -31.95
C THR A 24 19.43 -7.97 -31.47
N GLY A 25 18.81 -9.12 -31.37
CA GLY A 25 17.56 -9.25 -30.65
C GLY A 25 17.84 -8.74 -29.25
N CYS A 26 17.07 -7.75 -28.78
CA CYS A 26 16.91 -7.53 -27.37
C CYS A 26 16.42 -8.87 -26.81
N THR A 27 17.29 -9.61 -26.10
CA THR A 27 16.83 -10.61 -25.17
C THR A 27 15.92 -9.84 -24.21
N PRO A 28 14.69 -10.29 -23.94
CA PRO A 28 13.95 -9.78 -22.79
C PRO A 28 14.92 -9.87 -21.60
N GLU A 29 15.17 -8.77 -20.92
CA GLU A 29 15.77 -8.86 -19.60
C GLU A 29 14.89 -9.84 -18.83
N ASP A 30 15.51 -10.88 -18.27
CA ASP A 30 14.80 -11.83 -17.40
C ASP A 30 14.20 -10.99 -16.28
N SER A 31 12.90 -10.68 -16.39
CA SER A 31 12.21 -9.92 -15.37
C SER A 31 12.20 -10.75 -14.09
N PHE A 32 12.77 -10.21 -13.04
CA PHE A 32 12.66 -10.80 -11.71
C PHE A 32 11.18 -11.05 -11.40
N THR A 33 10.87 -12.23 -10.92
CA THR A 33 9.51 -12.62 -10.54
C THR A 33 9.53 -13.14 -9.12
N TYR A 34 8.74 -12.55 -8.24
CA TYR A 34 8.59 -13.01 -6.87
C TYR A 34 7.96 -14.40 -6.82
N THR A 35 8.52 -15.27 -5.99
CA THR A 35 7.95 -16.58 -5.70
C THR A 35 7.34 -16.56 -4.29
N ALA A 36 6.01 -16.60 -4.23
CA ALA A 36 5.29 -16.66 -2.96
C ALA A 36 5.61 -17.98 -2.22
N PRO A 37 5.59 -17.97 -0.87
CA PRO A 37 5.68 -19.21 -0.10
C PRO A 37 4.49 -20.13 -0.39
N ASP A 38 4.70 -21.43 -0.18
CA ASP A 38 3.64 -22.43 -0.34
C ASP A 38 2.46 -22.11 0.59
N GLN A 39 1.26 -22.15 0.04
CA GLN A 39 0.01 -21.91 0.76
C GLN A 39 -0.86 -23.18 0.70
N VAL A 40 -1.38 -23.62 1.83
CA VAL A 40 -2.36 -24.71 1.86
C VAL A 40 -3.67 -24.27 1.20
N GLU A 41 -4.06 -25.01 0.16
CA GLU A 41 -5.28 -24.71 -0.62
C GLU A 41 -6.53 -25.33 0.03
N GLN A 42 -6.94 -24.78 1.16
CA GLN A 42 -8.21 -25.11 1.82
C GLN A 42 -8.73 -23.93 2.62
N ALA A 43 -10.01 -23.98 3.00
CA ALA A 43 -10.57 -23.01 3.93
C ALA A 43 -9.99 -23.19 5.34
N LEU A 44 -9.88 -22.08 6.09
CA LEU A 44 -9.57 -22.16 7.51
C LEU A 44 -10.68 -22.88 8.29
N PRO A 45 -10.36 -23.45 9.47
CA PRO A 45 -11.35 -24.13 10.33
C PRO A 45 -12.54 -23.24 10.65
N GLU A 46 -13.75 -23.81 10.69
CA GLU A 46 -15.01 -23.07 10.86
C GLU A 46 -15.07 -22.25 12.15
N ASP A 47 -14.51 -22.74 13.25
CA ASP A 47 -14.46 -22.02 14.52
C ASP A 47 -13.52 -20.81 14.48
N THR A 48 -12.40 -20.93 13.76
CA THR A 48 -11.48 -19.83 13.49
C THR A 48 -12.17 -18.77 12.63
N VAL A 49 -12.83 -19.19 11.54
CA VAL A 49 -13.59 -18.30 10.65
C VAL A 49 -14.70 -17.58 11.41
N ALA A 50 -15.49 -18.28 12.22
CA ALA A 50 -16.56 -17.68 13.03
C ALA A 50 -16.03 -16.61 13.99
N SER A 51 -14.89 -16.86 14.62
CA SER A 51 -14.25 -15.90 15.54
C SER A 51 -13.75 -14.65 14.79
N MET A 52 -13.14 -14.82 13.63
CA MET A 52 -12.68 -13.71 12.80
C MET A 52 -13.84 -12.88 12.23
N GLN A 53 -14.91 -13.54 11.77
CA GLN A 53 -16.10 -12.87 11.29
C GLN A 53 -16.74 -12.00 12.38
N ALA A 54 -16.86 -12.52 13.60
CA ALA A 54 -17.38 -11.76 14.74
C ALA A 54 -16.51 -10.52 15.06
N ALA A 55 -15.19 -10.62 14.94
CA ALA A 55 -14.27 -9.49 15.11
C ALA A 55 -14.50 -8.41 14.03
N VAL A 56 -14.67 -8.80 12.76
CA VAL A 56 -14.95 -7.86 11.66
C VAL A 56 -16.30 -7.17 11.86
N GLU A 57 -17.36 -7.94 12.17
CA GLU A 57 -18.70 -7.39 12.42
C GLU A 57 -18.69 -6.40 13.61
N HIS A 58 -17.95 -6.72 14.67
CA HIS A 58 -17.76 -5.81 15.81
C HIS A 58 -17.07 -4.51 15.36
N ALA A 59 -15.97 -4.59 14.63
CA ALA A 59 -15.24 -3.42 14.14
C ALA A 59 -16.09 -2.57 13.18
N MET A 60 -16.87 -3.17 12.28
CA MET A 60 -17.79 -2.46 11.41
C MET A 60 -18.79 -1.62 12.22
N VAL A 61 -19.41 -2.20 13.24
CA VAL A 61 -20.34 -1.46 14.13
C VAL A 61 -19.65 -0.30 14.80
N LYS A 62 -18.42 -0.49 15.36
CA LYS A 62 -17.73 0.51 16.16
C LYS A 62 -17.15 1.65 15.32
N THR A 63 -16.82 1.38 14.05
CA THR A 63 -16.26 2.37 13.12
C THR A 63 -17.31 3.03 12.23
N GLY A 64 -18.56 2.53 12.25
CA GLY A 64 -19.62 2.98 11.36
C GLY A 64 -19.39 2.57 9.89
N ALA A 65 -18.59 1.53 9.65
CA ALA A 65 -18.44 0.95 8.33
C ALA A 65 -19.67 0.11 7.96
N THR A 66 -20.19 0.29 6.75
CA THR A 66 -21.31 -0.50 6.22
C THR A 66 -20.84 -1.75 5.51
N GLY A 67 -19.58 -1.78 5.09
CA GLY A 67 -18.95 -2.88 4.37
C GLY A 67 -17.50 -3.08 4.77
N ALA A 68 -17.03 -4.31 4.67
CA ALA A 68 -15.65 -4.72 4.88
C ALA A 68 -15.25 -5.79 3.87
N ILE A 69 -13.98 -5.79 3.45
CA ILE A 69 -13.37 -6.90 2.72
C ILE A 69 -12.13 -7.34 3.48
N VAL A 70 -11.98 -8.64 3.67
CA VAL A 70 -10.92 -9.23 4.49
C VAL A 70 -10.29 -10.41 3.76
N GLY A 71 -8.96 -10.50 3.86
CA GLY A 71 -8.18 -11.66 3.43
C GLY A 71 -7.22 -12.09 4.55
N VAL A 72 -7.22 -13.37 4.87
CA VAL A 72 -6.31 -13.98 5.84
C VAL A 72 -5.74 -15.26 5.23
N TRP A 73 -4.44 -15.30 5.04
CA TRP A 73 -3.70 -16.42 4.46
C TRP A 73 -2.77 -17.01 5.53
N VAL A 74 -3.06 -18.24 5.93
CA VAL A 74 -2.32 -18.99 6.94
C VAL A 74 -1.64 -20.17 6.26
N PRO A 75 -0.37 -20.07 5.86
CA PRO A 75 0.32 -21.04 5.00
C PRO A 75 0.22 -22.48 5.47
N TRP A 76 0.21 -22.72 6.77
CA TRP A 76 0.13 -24.06 7.36
C TRP A 76 -1.28 -24.57 7.61
N SER A 77 -2.33 -23.73 7.42
CA SER A 77 -3.70 -24.09 7.80
C SER A 77 -4.70 -23.91 6.67
N GLY A 78 -4.72 -22.75 6.00
CA GLY A 78 -5.68 -22.45 4.92
C GLY A 78 -5.87 -20.96 4.72
N THR A 79 -6.96 -20.61 4.03
CA THR A 79 -7.25 -19.24 3.62
C THR A 79 -8.69 -18.87 3.98
N TRP A 80 -8.90 -17.59 4.32
CA TRP A 80 -10.22 -16.99 4.47
C TRP A 80 -10.24 -15.63 3.77
N VAL A 81 -10.92 -15.55 2.63
CA VAL A 81 -11.18 -14.30 1.91
C VAL A 81 -12.67 -14.09 1.86
N THR A 82 -13.14 -12.96 2.34
CA THR A 82 -14.56 -12.67 2.47
C THR A 82 -14.88 -11.20 2.33
N ALA A 83 -16.15 -10.92 2.05
CA ALA A 83 -16.72 -9.60 2.08
C ALA A 83 -17.99 -9.60 2.95
N LEU A 84 -18.17 -8.59 3.75
CA LEU A 84 -19.27 -8.46 4.70
C LEU A 84 -20.00 -7.13 4.50
N GLY A 85 -21.30 -7.12 4.73
CA GLY A 85 -22.12 -5.92 4.68
C GLY A 85 -22.50 -5.45 3.28
N THR A 86 -22.77 -4.16 3.16
CA THR A 86 -23.30 -3.51 1.96
C THR A 86 -22.49 -2.28 1.57
N GLN A 87 -22.67 -1.82 0.33
CA GLN A 87 -21.99 -0.63 -0.21
C GLN A 87 -22.23 0.62 0.66
N SER A 88 -23.46 0.82 1.09
CA SER A 88 -23.83 1.90 2.01
C SER A 88 -25.17 1.60 2.70
N VAL A 89 -25.63 2.49 3.57
CA VAL A 89 -26.97 2.41 4.17
C VAL A 89 -28.08 2.57 3.10
N GLU A 90 -27.83 3.36 2.07
CA GLU A 90 -28.79 3.61 0.98
C GLU A 90 -28.65 2.58 -0.14
N ASP A 91 -27.43 2.17 -0.47
CA ASP A 91 -27.17 1.11 -1.45
C ASP A 91 -26.90 -0.22 -0.73
N GLN A 92 -27.93 -1.05 -0.65
CA GLN A 92 -27.92 -2.37 -0.03
C GLN A 92 -27.28 -3.46 -0.90
N THR A 93 -26.63 -3.09 -2.00
CA THR A 93 -25.83 -4.04 -2.80
C THR A 93 -24.75 -4.65 -1.91
N ALA A 94 -24.68 -5.98 -1.87
CA ALA A 94 -23.69 -6.70 -1.08
C ALA A 94 -22.26 -6.36 -1.53
N VAL A 95 -21.36 -6.18 -0.59
CA VAL A 95 -19.93 -6.07 -0.88
C VAL A 95 -19.41 -7.41 -1.36
N THR A 96 -18.50 -7.40 -2.34
CA THR A 96 -17.85 -8.60 -2.89
C THR A 96 -16.34 -8.49 -2.84
N THR A 97 -15.65 -9.62 -2.84
CA THR A 97 -14.18 -9.67 -2.65
C THR A 97 -13.37 -9.13 -3.82
N ASP A 98 -13.98 -9.03 -5.00
CA ASP A 98 -13.37 -8.50 -6.23
C ASP A 98 -13.48 -6.98 -6.36
N MET A 99 -14.09 -6.30 -5.38
CA MET A 99 -14.19 -4.85 -5.39
C MET A 99 -12.83 -4.19 -5.11
N SER A 100 -12.57 -3.10 -5.85
CA SER A 100 -11.37 -2.27 -5.68
C SER A 100 -11.61 -1.16 -4.66
N PHE A 101 -10.58 -0.81 -3.91
CA PHE A 101 -10.62 0.23 -2.89
C PHE A 101 -9.29 0.97 -2.79
N ARG A 102 -9.28 2.15 -2.16
CA ARG A 102 -8.04 2.85 -1.85
C ARG A 102 -7.37 2.20 -0.65
N ILE A 103 -6.06 1.96 -0.78
CA ILE A 103 -5.28 1.23 0.23
C ILE A 103 -4.67 2.12 1.32
N GLY A 104 -4.93 3.43 1.27
CA GLY A 104 -4.42 4.36 2.26
C GLY A 104 -2.90 4.29 2.39
N ASP A 105 -2.40 4.42 3.60
CA ASP A 105 -0.96 4.53 3.89
C ASP A 105 -0.15 3.27 3.54
N VAL A 106 -0.80 2.15 3.16
CA VAL A 106 -0.07 1.01 2.59
C VAL A 106 0.71 1.41 1.33
N THR A 107 0.27 2.47 0.63
CA THR A 107 0.99 3.14 -0.47
C THR A 107 2.42 3.53 -0.10
N ARG A 108 2.71 3.85 1.18
CA ARG A 108 4.04 4.27 1.66
C ARG A 108 5.10 3.19 1.45
N ILE A 109 4.74 1.93 1.69
CA ILE A 109 5.65 0.80 1.43
C ILE A 109 5.97 0.75 -0.07
N MET A 110 4.96 0.89 -0.94
CA MET A 110 5.18 0.92 -2.40
C MET A 110 6.13 2.06 -2.81
N THR A 111 5.97 3.24 -2.22
CA THR A 111 6.81 4.39 -2.50
C THR A 111 8.26 4.17 -2.04
N CYS A 112 8.47 3.51 -0.91
CA CYS A 112 9.80 3.12 -0.45
C CYS A 112 10.41 2.03 -1.35
N GLU A 113 9.65 1.02 -1.78
CA GLU A 113 10.13 0.03 -2.76
C GLU A 113 10.64 0.68 -4.05
N VAL A 114 9.91 1.68 -4.56
CA VAL A 114 10.38 2.45 -5.72
C VAL A 114 11.69 3.18 -5.43
N LEU A 115 11.87 3.77 -4.24
CA LEU A 115 13.13 4.40 -3.85
C LEU A 115 14.28 3.42 -3.92
N TYR A 116 14.13 2.24 -3.32
CA TYR A 116 15.16 1.21 -3.30
C TYR A 116 15.43 0.65 -4.71
N ALA A 117 14.40 0.41 -5.52
CA ALA A 117 14.55 -0.05 -6.90
C ALA A 117 15.32 0.98 -7.77
N LEU A 118 15.05 2.27 -7.62
CA LEU A 118 15.80 3.32 -8.32
C LEU A 118 17.24 3.46 -7.81
N ALA A 119 17.48 3.15 -6.54
CA ALA A 119 18.83 3.11 -5.99
C ALA A 119 19.63 1.92 -6.55
N ASP A 120 19.02 0.75 -6.66
CA ASP A 120 19.63 -0.44 -7.28
C ASP A 120 19.97 -0.19 -8.76
N GLU A 121 19.15 0.59 -9.47
CA GLU A 121 19.45 1.04 -10.86
C GLU A 121 20.47 2.19 -10.91
N GLY A 122 20.97 2.69 -9.78
CA GLY A 122 21.91 3.82 -9.72
C GLY A 122 21.33 5.16 -10.16
N LYS A 123 20.02 5.32 -10.15
CA LYS A 123 19.32 6.56 -10.52
C LYS A 123 19.23 7.56 -9.37
N VAL A 124 19.27 7.06 -8.14
CA VAL A 124 19.31 7.85 -6.91
C VAL A 124 20.31 7.24 -5.93
N GLU A 125 20.80 8.04 -5.00
CA GLU A 125 21.46 7.55 -3.80
C GLU A 125 20.46 7.66 -2.64
N LEU A 126 20.37 6.65 -1.78
CA LEU A 126 19.45 6.65 -0.64
C LEU A 126 19.67 7.83 0.31
N ASP A 127 20.95 8.24 0.47
CA ASP A 127 21.39 9.36 1.30
C ASP A 127 21.47 10.70 0.55
N ALA A 128 20.98 10.77 -0.69
CA ALA A 128 20.90 12.02 -1.45
C ALA A 128 19.97 13.01 -0.75
N ALA A 129 20.37 14.28 -0.71
CA ALA A 129 19.59 15.32 -0.06
C ALA A 129 18.30 15.65 -0.85
N VAL A 130 17.18 15.81 -0.16
CA VAL A 130 15.88 16.15 -0.78
C VAL A 130 15.97 17.36 -1.72
N PRO A 131 16.68 18.47 -1.41
CA PRO A 131 16.81 19.63 -2.29
C PRO A 131 17.53 19.35 -3.62
N ASP A 132 18.24 18.26 -3.75
CA ASP A 132 18.89 17.88 -5.02
C ASP A 132 17.85 17.55 -6.11
N TYR A 133 16.68 17.09 -5.69
CA TYR A 133 15.57 16.73 -6.55
C TYR A 133 14.38 17.69 -6.42
N VAL A 134 14.08 18.19 -5.22
CA VAL A 134 12.89 19.01 -4.94
C VAL A 134 13.27 20.45 -4.69
N SER A 135 13.00 21.34 -5.65
CA SER A 135 13.24 22.77 -5.50
C SER A 135 12.25 23.42 -4.52
N GLY A 136 12.67 24.49 -3.86
CA GLY A 136 11.82 25.25 -2.91
C GLY A 136 11.88 24.75 -1.47
N VAL A 137 12.62 23.67 -1.20
CA VAL A 137 12.76 23.06 0.14
C VAL A 137 14.19 23.18 0.71
N ALA A 138 14.85 24.30 0.47
CA ALA A 138 16.26 24.49 0.86
C ALA A 138 16.59 24.27 2.35
N LYS A 139 15.58 24.36 3.24
CA LYS A 139 15.74 24.05 4.66
C LYS A 139 15.93 22.56 4.96
N MET A 140 15.72 21.70 3.97
CA MET A 140 15.84 20.24 4.07
C MET A 140 17.20 19.71 3.58
N LYS A 141 18.24 20.55 3.52
CA LYS A 141 19.56 20.16 3.00
C LYS A 141 20.23 19.00 3.77
N ASP A 142 19.84 18.80 5.02
CA ASP A 142 20.36 17.74 5.90
C ASP A 142 19.35 16.55 6.01
N ILE A 143 18.31 16.53 5.16
CA ILE A 143 17.31 15.48 5.09
C ILE A 143 17.50 14.71 3.79
N THR A 144 17.60 13.39 3.89
CA THR A 144 17.81 12.50 2.76
C THR A 144 16.49 11.89 2.23
N LEU A 145 16.55 11.25 1.05
CA LEU A 145 15.42 10.48 0.54
C LEU A 145 15.07 9.31 1.48
N LEU A 146 16.08 8.68 2.05
CA LEU A 146 15.90 7.61 3.05
C LEU A 146 15.22 8.11 4.32
N ASP A 147 15.49 9.32 4.77
CA ASP A 147 14.79 9.92 5.91
C ASP A 147 13.31 10.14 5.66
N LEU A 148 12.93 10.48 4.43
CA LEU A 148 11.52 10.59 4.05
C LEU A 148 10.84 9.23 4.10
N CYS A 149 11.47 8.18 3.53
CA CYS A 149 10.97 6.81 3.56
C CYS A 149 10.83 6.26 4.98
N ASN A 150 11.84 6.48 5.82
CA ASN A 150 11.88 5.96 7.19
C ASN A 150 11.07 6.78 8.21
N GLY A 151 10.46 7.91 7.80
CA GLY A 151 9.75 8.79 8.72
C GLY A 151 10.67 9.48 9.74
N THR A 152 11.98 9.64 9.43
CA THR A 152 12.98 10.26 10.32
C THR A 152 13.33 11.70 9.94
N SER A 153 12.66 12.23 8.92
CA SER A 153 12.89 13.60 8.42
C SER A 153 12.52 14.72 9.41
N GLY A 154 11.68 14.42 10.40
CA GLY A 154 11.13 15.41 11.34
C GLY A 154 10.10 16.38 10.73
N VAL A 155 9.71 16.22 9.46
CA VAL A 155 8.68 17.00 8.79
C VAL A 155 7.31 16.68 9.39
N GLY A 156 6.43 17.68 9.51
CA GLY A 156 5.07 17.49 9.99
C GLY A 156 4.12 16.93 8.94
N SER A 157 2.94 16.45 9.38
CA SER A 157 1.88 15.99 8.50
C SER A 157 1.01 17.15 8.01
N SER A 158 0.62 17.15 6.73
CA SER A 158 -0.31 18.14 6.16
C SER A 158 -1.77 17.78 6.44
N GLU A 159 -2.11 16.52 6.52
CA GLU A 159 -3.47 15.99 6.62
C GLU A 159 -4.33 16.69 7.68
N PRO A 160 -3.89 16.91 8.93
CA PRO A 160 -4.71 17.56 9.93
C PRO A 160 -5.19 18.98 9.54
N THR A 161 -4.47 19.63 8.60
CA THR A 161 -4.82 20.95 8.10
C THR A 161 -5.69 20.89 6.85
N VAL A 162 -5.46 19.93 5.96
CA VAL A 162 -6.05 19.91 4.61
C VAL A 162 -7.22 18.95 4.44
N ALA A 163 -7.41 17.97 5.33
CA ALA A 163 -8.47 16.97 5.21
C ALA A 163 -9.87 17.58 5.01
N GLY A 164 -10.19 18.64 5.74
CA GLY A 164 -11.45 19.37 5.55
C GLY A 164 -11.57 20.03 4.16
N MET A 165 -10.45 20.45 3.56
CA MET A 165 -10.44 21.03 2.22
C MET A 165 -10.67 19.94 1.17
N TRP A 166 -10.07 18.76 1.31
CA TRP A 166 -10.27 17.62 0.43
C TRP A 166 -11.76 17.25 0.35
N LEU A 167 -12.38 17.08 1.51
CA LEU A 167 -13.80 16.71 1.60
C LEU A 167 -14.77 17.78 1.06
N ASN A 168 -14.38 19.06 1.12
CA ASN A 168 -15.18 20.16 0.59
C ASN A 168 -14.94 20.43 -0.91
N THR A 169 -13.83 19.94 -1.47
CA THR A 169 -13.47 20.09 -2.89
C THR A 169 -12.94 18.77 -3.47
N PRO A 170 -13.75 17.69 -3.50
CA PRO A 170 -13.27 16.36 -3.85
C PRO A 170 -12.74 16.25 -5.28
N GLU A 171 -13.18 17.12 -6.18
CA GLU A 171 -12.73 17.16 -7.58
C GLU A 171 -11.41 17.93 -7.79
N ARG A 172 -10.95 18.65 -6.76
CA ARG A 172 -9.74 19.46 -6.88
C ARG A 172 -8.51 18.59 -7.04
N VAL A 173 -7.74 18.84 -8.09
CA VAL A 173 -6.39 18.29 -8.26
C VAL A 173 -5.41 19.15 -7.47
N TRP A 174 -4.70 18.54 -6.55
CA TRP A 174 -3.70 19.17 -5.70
C TRP A 174 -2.30 18.91 -6.25
N ALA A 175 -1.44 19.92 -6.24
CA ALA A 175 -0.03 19.69 -6.49
C ALA A 175 0.62 19.07 -5.24
N PRO A 176 1.43 18.00 -5.36
CA PRO A 176 2.05 17.36 -4.19
C PRO A 176 2.87 18.32 -3.32
N LEU A 177 3.60 19.27 -3.93
CA LEU A 177 4.35 20.26 -3.18
C LEU A 177 3.44 21.28 -2.45
N GLU A 178 2.26 21.58 -2.99
CA GLU A 178 1.25 22.40 -2.31
C GLU A 178 0.79 21.71 -1.02
N LEU A 179 0.44 20.42 -1.10
CA LEU A 179 0.05 19.63 0.08
C LEU A 179 1.20 19.54 1.08
N ALA A 180 2.37 19.13 0.65
CA ALA A 180 3.56 19.01 1.51
C ALA A 180 3.90 20.34 2.22
N SER A 181 3.57 21.50 1.62
CA SER A 181 3.86 22.82 2.21
C SER A 181 3.17 23.05 3.54
N PHE A 182 2.02 22.43 3.79
CA PHE A 182 1.30 22.53 5.08
C PHE A 182 2.06 21.80 6.19
N GLY A 183 2.63 20.63 5.91
CA GLY A 183 3.50 19.94 6.87
C GLY A 183 4.87 20.62 7.05
N LEU A 184 5.45 21.16 5.98
CA LEU A 184 6.68 21.96 6.04
C LEU A 184 6.50 23.25 6.84
N GLY A 185 5.29 23.77 6.93
CA GLY A 185 4.93 24.96 7.72
C GLY A 185 4.83 24.70 9.23
N GLN A 186 4.78 23.44 9.66
CA GLN A 186 4.72 23.06 11.05
C GLN A 186 6.09 23.17 11.73
N ALA A 187 6.09 23.18 13.08
CA ALA A 187 7.34 23.10 13.85
C ALA A 187 8.03 21.76 13.57
N PRO A 188 9.27 21.75 13.05
CA PRO A 188 9.99 20.51 12.79
C PRO A 188 10.41 19.85 14.11
N VAL A 189 10.46 18.53 14.10
CA VAL A 189 11.18 17.74 15.13
C VAL A 189 12.62 17.54 14.64
N ALA A 190 13.54 17.30 15.56
CA ALA A 190 14.94 17.04 15.20
C ALA A 190 14.98 15.80 14.26
N PRO A 191 15.61 15.91 13.09
CA PRO A 191 15.72 14.76 12.18
C PRO A 191 16.56 13.66 12.82
N HIS A 192 16.35 12.42 12.37
CA HIS A 192 17.02 11.18 12.81
C HIS A 192 16.82 10.81 14.29
N ALA A 193 16.08 11.60 15.08
CA ALA A 193 15.95 11.35 16.52
C ALA A 193 14.79 10.41 16.86
N THR A 194 13.68 10.54 16.14
CA THR A 194 12.43 9.78 16.36
C THR A 194 11.74 9.52 15.05
N TYR A 195 10.95 8.46 14.99
CA TYR A 195 9.94 8.33 13.95
C TYR A 195 8.88 9.42 14.11
N ARG A 196 8.47 10.01 12.99
CA ARG A 196 7.37 10.94 12.91
C ARG A 196 6.53 10.60 11.70
N ASP A 197 5.29 10.24 11.93
CA ASP A 197 4.32 10.03 10.86
C ASP A 197 4.11 11.35 10.08
N SER A 198 4.29 11.30 8.76
CA SER A 198 4.22 12.49 7.91
C SER A 198 3.88 12.13 6.46
N ASP A 199 2.63 12.40 6.07
CA ASP A 199 2.21 12.38 4.66
C ASP A 199 3.09 13.29 3.79
N SER A 200 3.45 14.47 4.30
CA SER A 200 4.30 15.43 3.58
C SER A 200 5.66 14.85 3.23
N GLY A 201 6.20 13.94 4.04
CA GLY A 201 7.42 13.22 3.74
C GLY A 201 7.27 12.36 2.49
N TYR A 202 6.23 11.56 2.41
CA TYR A 202 5.97 10.69 1.25
C TYR A 202 5.56 11.46 0.00
N LEU A 203 4.83 12.58 0.13
CA LEU A 203 4.56 13.49 -0.99
C LEU A 203 5.85 14.06 -1.59
N LEU A 204 6.81 14.45 -0.75
CA LEU A 204 8.12 14.95 -1.20
C LEU A 204 8.97 13.83 -1.79
N LEU A 205 8.93 12.63 -1.21
CA LEU A 205 9.64 11.46 -1.72
C LEU A 205 9.16 11.13 -3.14
N GLY A 206 7.85 11.01 -3.37
CA GLY A 206 7.30 10.76 -4.70
C GLY A 206 7.74 11.79 -5.74
N LEU A 207 7.70 13.09 -5.38
CA LEU A 207 8.23 14.15 -6.26
C LEU A 207 9.72 14.00 -6.59
N ALA A 208 10.53 13.57 -5.62
CA ALA A 208 11.95 13.33 -5.84
C ALA A 208 12.17 12.17 -6.80
N LEU A 209 11.42 11.07 -6.62
CA LEU A 209 11.50 9.88 -7.46
C LEU A 209 11.06 10.15 -8.90
N GLU A 210 9.97 10.91 -9.12
CA GLU A 210 9.56 11.35 -10.46
C GLU A 210 10.67 12.14 -11.17
N ARG A 211 11.30 13.06 -10.45
CA ARG A 211 12.36 13.91 -11.03
C ARG A 211 13.65 13.17 -11.31
N ALA A 212 14.00 12.21 -10.46
CA ALA A 212 15.16 11.37 -10.64
C ALA A 212 15.03 10.42 -11.83
N SER A 213 13.84 9.85 -12.00
CA SER A 213 13.58 8.82 -13.02
C SER A 213 13.11 9.40 -14.36
N GLY A 214 12.42 10.55 -14.33
CA GLY A 214 11.68 11.11 -15.47
C GLY A 214 10.34 10.40 -15.75
N MET A 215 9.92 9.48 -14.88
CA MET A 215 8.64 8.76 -14.92
C MET A 215 7.66 9.39 -13.94
N SER A 216 6.36 9.30 -14.22
CA SER A 216 5.33 9.67 -13.23
C SER A 216 5.29 8.67 -12.08
N ALA A 217 4.74 9.08 -10.94
CA ALA A 217 4.57 8.17 -9.79
C ALA A 217 3.69 6.96 -10.14
N SER A 218 2.69 7.13 -11.02
CA SER A 218 1.87 6.02 -11.53
C SER A 218 2.71 4.99 -12.29
N GLU A 219 3.56 5.44 -13.24
CA GLU A 219 4.45 4.56 -14.00
C GLU A 219 5.51 3.90 -13.11
N LEU A 220 5.96 4.58 -12.05
CA LEU A 220 6.90 4.02 -11.09
C LEU A 220 6.28 2.90 -10.26
N ILE A 221 5.07 3.10 -9.73
CA ILE A 221 4.35 2.05 -8.99
C ILE A 221 4.00 0.88 -9.91
N GLU A 222 3.57 1.14 -11.15
CA GLU A 222 3.32 0.09 -12.14
C GLU A 222 4.59 -0.75 -12.36
N LYS A 223 5.70 -0.12 -12.75
CA LYS A 223 6.94 -0.80 -13.14
C LYS A 223 7.60 -1.57 -11.99
N TYR A 224 7.67 -0.97 -10.79
CA TYR A 224 8.48 -1.53 -9.69
C TYR A 224 7.68 -2.28 -8.63
N VAL A 225 6.34 -2.18 -8.67
CA VAL A 225 5.48 -2.85 -7.70
C VAL A 225 4.46 -3.75 -8.37
N ALA A 226 3.64 -3.24 -9.29
CA ALA A 226 2.54 -4.01 -9.86
C ALA A 226 3.03 -5.07 -10.86
N ASP A 227 3.87 -4.69 -11.82
CA ASP A 227 4.37 -5.61 -12.85
C ASP A 227 5.14 -6.82 -12.29
N PRO A 228 6.10 -6.66 -11.33
CA PRO A 228 6.83 -7.80 -10.78
C PRO A 228 5.97 -8.83 -10.06
N LEU A 229 4.82 -8.41 -9.57
CA LEU A 229 3.84 -9.25 -8.85
C LEU A 229 2.62 -9.61 -9.71
N ALA A 230 2.56 -9.16 -10.96
CA ALA A 230 1.41 -9.33 -11.87
C ALA A 230 0.08 -8.84 -11.24
N LEU A 231 0.09 -7.67 -10.59
CA LEU A 231 -1.08 -7.07 -9.94
C LEU A 231 -1.84 -6.19 -10.96
N GLU A 232 -2.89 -6.74 -11.54
CA GLU A 232 -3.65 -6.08 -12.63
C GLU A 232 -4.60 -4.97 -12.14
N ASN A 233 -4.99 -5.01 -10.86
CA ASN A 233 -5.93 -4.08 -10.24
C ASN A 233 -5.25 -3.13 -9.23
N THR A 234 -3.92 -3.22 -9.09
CA THR A 234 -3.14 -2.37 -8.20
C THR A 234 -2.45 -1.27 -9.00
N SER A 235 -2.72 -0.02 -8.65
CA SER A 235 -2.13 1.13 -9.35
C SER A 235 -2.18 2.39 -8.49
N LEU A 236 -1.38 3.38 -8.87
CA LEU A 236 -1.58 4.76 -8.43
C LEU A 236 -2.39 5.50 -9.50
N PRO A 237 -3.68 5.80 -9.29
CA PRO A 237 -4.52 6.41 -10.31
C PRO A 237 -4.05 7.81 -10.72
N ALA A 238 -4.44 8.23 -11.93
CA ALA A 238 -4.25 9.62 -12.38
C ALA A 238 -4.89 10.62 -11.39
N PRO A 239 -4.37 11.85 -11.27
CA PRO A 239 -4.81 12.82 -10.26
C PRO A 239 -6.28 13.26 -10.33
N ALA A 240 -6.97 13.06 -11.47
CA ALA A 240 -8.38 13.44 -11.62
C ALA A 240 -9.27 12.69 -10.62
N ALA A 241 -10.38 13.31 -10.24
CA ALA A 241 -11.38 12.67 -9.39
C ALA A 241 -11.96 11.44 -10.08
N ALA A 242 -11.91 10.30 -9.40
CA ALA A 242 -12.42 9.03 -9.92
C ALA A 242 -12.80 8.10 -8.75
N VAL A 243 -13.57 7.07 -9.05
CA VAL A 243 -13.78 5.93 -8.17
C VAL A 243 -12.53 5.03 -8.19
N PRO A 244 -12.27 4.22 -7.16
CA PRO A 244 -11.17 3.25 -7.18
C PRO A 244 -11.48 2.09 -8.13
N GLY A 245 -10.69 1.94 -9.21
CA GLY A 245 -10.83 0.84 -10.16
C GLY A 245 -12.14 0.79 -10.93
N THR A 246 -12.46 -0.38 -11.49
CA THR A 246 -13.66 -0.60 -12.35
C THR A 246 -14.86 -1.18 -11.60
N ASN A 247 -14.64 -1.87 -10.48
CA ASN A 247 -15.67 -2.41 -9.58
C ASN A 247 -15.43 -1.83 -8.16
N PRO A 248 -15.83 -0.57 -7.89
CA PRO A 248 -15.46 0.11 -6.66
C PRO A 248 -16.27 -0.37 -5.45
N LEU A 249 -15.59 -0.56 -4.33
CA LEU A 249 -16.22 -0.51 -3.01
C LEU A 249 -16.59 0.95 -2.72
N SER A 250 -17.81 1.22 -2.28
CA SER A 250 -18.21 2.59 -1.88
C SER A 250 -17.43 3.04 -0.65
N GLY A 251 -16.82 4.22 -0.74
CA GLY A 251 -16.10 4.83 0.37
C GLY A 251 -16.98 5.84 1.11
N ASN A 252 -17.07 5.71 2.43
CA ASN A 252 -18.00 6.49 3.25
C ASN A 252 -17.26 7.27 4.36
N ARG A 253 -17.90 8.33 4.83
CA ARG A 253 -17.58 9.02 6.07
C ARG A 253 -18.83 9.37 6.84
N LEU A 254 -18.70 9.55 8.15
CA LEU A 254 -19.80 10.04 8.98
C LEU A 254 -19.68 11.55 9.16
N ASN A 255 -20.83 12.23 9.24
CA ASN A 255 -20.86 13.64 9.59
C ASN A 255 -20.68 13.82 11.10
N ALA A 256 -19.86 14.79 11.49
CA ALA A 256 -19.76 15.19 12.88
C ALA A 256 -21.07 15.88 13.31
N ILE A 257 -21.56 15.52 14.50
CA ILE A 257 -22.69 16.11 15.18
C ILE A 257 -22.28 16.52 16.60
N GLU A 258 -23.14 17.20 17.33
CA GLU A 258 -22.87 17.52 18.73
C GLU A 258 -22.71 16.22 19.55
N GLY A 259 -21.53 16.03 20.12
CA GLY A 259 -21.22 14.87 20.97
C GLY A 259 -20.72 13.62 20.25
N GLY A 260 -20.49 13.65 18.92
CA GLY A 260 -19.96 12.51 18.18
C GLY A 260 -20.21 12.56 16.67
N PHE A 261 -20.68 11.42 16.12
CA PHE A 261 -20.92 11.27 14.69
C PHE A 261 -22.33 10.72 14.41
N ASP A 262 -22.89 11.10 13.27
CA ASP A 262 -24.14 10.51 12.78
C ASP A 262 -23.87 9.18 12.09
N CYS A 263 -24.02 8.11 12.84
CA CYS A 263 -23.80 6.74 12.37
C CYS A 263 -24.96 6.19 11.53
N THR A 264 -26.07 6.95 11.39
CA THR A 264 -27.25 6.51 10.63
C THR A 264 -27.26 7.00 9.19
N ALA A 265 -26.46 8.03 8.88
CA ALA A 265 -26.43 8.67 7.57
C ALA A 265 -24.97 8.89 7.08
N PRO A 266 -24.25 7.82 6.71
CA PRO A 266 -22.94 7.95 6.10
C PRO A 266 -23.00 8.76 4.80
N VAL A 267 -21.96 9.53 4.53
CA VAL A 267 -21.82 10.32 3.32
C VAL A 267 -20.88 9.62 2.37
N ASP A 268 -21.33 9.40 1.14
CA ASP A 268 -20.51 8.82 0.06
C ASP A 268 -19.42 9.82 -0.37
N ILE A 269 -18.17 9.37 -0.34
CA ILE A 269 -16.98 10.06 -0.83
C ILE A 269 -16.12 9.16 -1.71
N THR A 270 -16.74 8.17 -2.37
CA THR A 270 -16.08 7.23 -3.27
C THR A 270 -15.32 7.94 -4.38
N THR A 271 -15.93 9.02 -4.93
CA THR A 271 -15.33 9.82 -5.99
C THR A 271 -14.56 11.00 -5.40
N ILE A 272 -13.25 10.92 -5.44
CA ILE A 272 -12.35 12.00 -5.01
C ILE A 272 -11.08 11.97 -5.86
N SER A 273 -10.41 13.12 -6.00
CA SER A 273 -9.10 13.22 -6.65
C SER A 273 -8.06 12.36 -5.92
N SER A 274 -7.40 11.45 -6.62
CA SER A 274 -6.31 10.64 -6.06
C SER A 274 -5.06 11.46 -5.73
N SER A 275 -4.99 12.71 -6.19
CA SER A 275 -3.92 13.64 -5.80
C SER A 275 -3.90 13.96 -4.30
N VAL A 276 -5.00 13.75 -3.56
CA VAL A 276 -5.03 13.98 -2.11
C VAL A 276 -4.12 13.01 -1.36
N GLY A 277 -4.00 11.77 -1.86
CA GLY A 277 -3.11 10.74 -1.29
C GLY A 277 -1.76 10.67 -2.01
N TYR A 278 -1.74 10.83 -3.34
CA TYR A 278 -0.54 10.70 -4.17
C TYR A 278 0.34 9.50 -3.73
N THR A 279 1.63 9.68 -3.51
CA THR A 279 2.59 8.65 -3.06
C THR A 279 2.56 8.35 -1.55
N ASP A 280 1.69 9.00 -0.81
CA ASP A 280 1.44 8.73 0.61
C ASP A 280 0.33 7.68 0.80
N SER A 281 -0.85 7.94 0.21
CA SER A 281 -2.06 7.15 0.47
C SER A 281 -2.99 7.02 -0.74
N GLY A 282 -2.48 7.26 -1.95
CA GLY A 282 -3.29 7.39 -3.17
C GLY A 282 -3.49 6.11 -3.98
N ALA A 283 -2.79 5.01 -3.69
CA ALA A 283 -2.91 3.79 -4.47
C ALA A 283 -4.25 3.06 -4.24
N VAL A 284 -4.65 2.29 -5.24
CA VAL A 284 -5.83 1.43 -5.23
C VAL A 284 -5.43 -0.02 -5.44
N SER A 285 -6.22 -0.97 -4.92
CA SER A 285 -6.00 -2.41 -5.08
C SER A 285 -7.29 -3.20 -4.83
N THR A 286 -7.25 -4.52 -4.98
CA THR A 286 -8.21 -5.50 -4.46
C THR A 286 -7.61 -6.24 -3.25
N ILE A 287 -8.44 -7.01 -2.53
CA ILE A 287 -7.96 -7.66 -1.30
C ILE A 287 -6.89 -8.72 -1.56
N ASP A 288 -7.05 -9.50 -2.63
CA ASP A 288 -6.10 -10.57 -2.98
C ASP A 288 -4.75 -9.99 -3.43
N GLU A 289 -4.79 -8.93 -4.23
CA GLU A 289 -3.56 -8.25 -4.68
C GLU A 289 -2.88 -7.50 -3.54
N LEU A 290 -3.64 -6.89 -2.62
CA LEU A 290 -3.10 -6.25 -1.43
C LEU A 290 -2.42 -7.27 -0.51
N GLY A 291 -3.01 -8.47 -0.34
CA GLY A 291 -2.40 -9.57 0.40
C GLY A 291 -1.10 -10.05 -0.24
N SER A 292 -1.10 -10.23 -1.57
CA SER A 292 0.08 -10.61 -2.35
C SER A 292 1.20 -9.57 -2.23
N PHE A 293 0.85 -8.28 -2.34
CA PHE A 293 1.78 -7.17 -2.15
C PHE A 293 2.37 -7.16 -0.73
N ALA A 294 1.52 -7.23 0.30
CA ALA A 294 1.98 -7.21 1.69
C ALA A 294 2.96 -8.36 2.00
N GLN A 295 2.67 -9.55 1.49
CA GLN A 295 3.53 -10.72 1.64
C GLN A 295 4.88 -10.53 0.94
N ALA A 296 4.87 -10.05 -0.31
CA ALA A 296 6.08 -9.82 -1.08
C ALA A 296 6.93 -8.70 -0.45
N ALA A 297 6.31 -7.58 -0.07
CA ALA A 297 6.99 -6.44 0.54
C ALA A 297 7.63 -6.81 1.89
N ALA A 298 6.89 -7.50 2.78
CA ALA A 298 7.45 -7.94 4.06
C ALA A 298 8.71 -8.82 3.89
N ARG A 299 8.77 -9.60 2.82
CA ARG A 299 9.91 -10.46 2.46
C ARG A 299 10.97 -9.74 1.62
N GLN A 300 10.78 -8.46 1.32
CA GLN A 300 11.60 -7.68 0.38
C GLN A 300 11.76 -8.38 -0.98
N GLY A 301 10.69 -9.05 -1.41
CA GLY A 301 10.66 -9.90 -2.60
C GLY A 301 10.34 -9.14 -3.89
N LEU A 302 10.41 -7.81 -3.91
CA LEU A 302 10.26 -6.99 -5.11
C LEU A 302 11.60 -6.68 -5.78
N ARG A 303 12.71 -7.03 -5.13
CA ARG A 303 14.08 -6.84 -5.63
C ARG A 303 14.84 -8.17 -5.64
N GLU A 304 15.73 -8.36 -6.60
CA GLU A 304 16.57 -9.56 -6.70
C GLU A 304 17.55 -9.65 -5.52
N ASP A 305 18.17 -8.52 -5.16
CA ASP A 305 19.01 -8.39 -3.97
C ASP A 305 18.30 -7.48 -2.95
N PRO A 306 17.88 -7.99 -1.79
CA PRO A 306 17.25 -7.17 -0.76
C PRO A 306 18.21 -6.25 -0.01
N ALA A 307 19.49 -6.25 -0.31
CA ALA A 307 20.45 -5.34 0.33
C ALA A 307 20.47 -3.95 -0.36
N PRO A 308 20.51 -2.83 0.37
CA PRO A 308 20.37 -2.77 1.81
C PRO A 308 18.96 -3.11 2.30
N ASP A 309 18.85 -3.64 3.51
CA ASP A 309 17.56 -4.00 4.12
C ASP A 309 16.67 -2.77 4.33
N GLN A 310 15.50 -2.74 3.70
CA GLN A 310 14.53 -1.64 3.80
C GLN A 310 14.03 -1.44 5.23
N PHE A 311 13.93 -2.51 6.00
CA PHE A 311 13.40 -2.50 7.36
C PHE A 311 14.49 -2.44 8.44
N ALA A 312 15.72 -2.11 8.05
CA ALA A 312 16.82 -1.95 8.98
C ALA A 312 16.63 -0.77 9.95
N ALA A 313 17.20 -0.91 11.14
CA ALA A 313 17.27 0.14 12.16
C ALA A 313 15.92 0.81 12.50
N PRO A 314 14.85 0.04 12.81
CA PRO A 314 13.55 0.60 13.12
C PRO A 314 13.58 1.41 14.42
N LEU A 315 12.75 2.45 14.49
CA LEU A 315 12.56 3.28 15.67
C LEU A 315 11.18 2.96 16.31
N PRO A 316 11.00 3.24 17.61
CA PRO A 316 9.67 3.14 18.21
C PRO A 316 8.64 3.94 17.40
N ALA A 317 7.46 3.35 17.12
CA ALA A 317 6.42 3.96 16.30
C ALA A 317 5.90 5.29 16.89
N TYR A 318 5.99 5.46 18.19
CA TYR A 318 5.75 6.71 18.92
C TYR A 318 6.51 6.68 20.24
N ALA A 319 6.58 7.83 20.94
CA ALA A 319 7.16 7.89 22.27
C ALA A 319 6.42 6.92 23.21
N ASP A 320 7.17 6.12 23.98
CA ASP A 320 6.63 5.09 24.87
C ASP A 320 5.91 3.92 24.19
N ALA A 321 6.09 3.73 22.87
CA ALA A 321 5.62 2.53 22.19
C ALA A 321 6.25 1.27 22.78
N GLU A 322 5.47 0.20 22.84
CA GLU A 322 5.97 -1.12 23.21
C GLU A 322 7.15 -1.51 22.29
N SER A 323 8.13 -2.22 22.81
CA SER A 323 9.37 -2.55 22.07
C SER A 323 9.13 -3.37 20.80
N TRP A 324 7.99 -4.02 20.68
CA TRP A 324 7.55 -4.77 19.52
C TRP A 324 6.78 -3.92 18.48
N TYR A 325 6.54 -2.62 18.75
CA TYR A 325 5.86 -1.73 17.82
C TYR A 325 6.80 -0.62 17.36
N GLN A 326 7.36 -0.82 16.20
CA GLN A 326 8.40 0.03 15.61
C GLN A 326 8.02 0.45 14.19
N ALA A 327 8.74 1.41 13.61
CA ALA A 327 8.51 1.91 12.25
C ALA A 327 9.81 2.18 11.52
N THR A 328 9.86 1.85 10.25
CA THR A 328 10.91 2.16 9.28
C THR A 328 10.47 1.73 7.87
N GLY A 329 11.11 2.21 6.82
CA GLY A 329 10.92 1.69 5.46
C GLY A 329 9.51 1.82 4.90
N GLY A 330 8.73 2.80 5.37
CA GLY A 330 7.32 2.96 5.00
C GLY A 330 6.36 2.01 5.74
N ALA A 331 6.88 1.18 6.65
CA ALA A 331 6.11 0.14 7.35
C ALA A 331 6.15 0.31 8.87
N TYR A 332 5.21 -0.35 9.52
CA TYR A 332 5.28 -0.70 10.93
C TYR A 332 5.73 -2.16 11.10
N LEU A 333 6.58 -2.37 12.10
CA LEU A 333 7.01 -3.68 12.58
C LEU A 333 6.24 -3.98 13.87
N VAL A 334 5.43 -5.03 13.85
CA VAL A 334 4.46 -5.36 14.91
C VAL A 334 4.72 -6.80 15.39
N GLY A 335 5.68 -6.97 16.28
CA GLY A 335 6.22 -8.29 16.59
C GLY A 335 6.89 -8.90 15.35
N PRO A 336 6.45 -10.10 14.90
CA PRO A 336 6.97 -10.72 13.68
C PRO A 336 6.38 -10.13 12.38
N LEU A 337 5.31 -9.33 12.48
CA LEU A 337 4.60 -8.82 11.31
C LEU A 337 5.23 -7.52 10.83
N ILE A 338 5.34 -7.39 9.50
CA ILE A 338 5.72 -6.18 8.79
C ILE A 338 4.55 -5.76 7.91
N GLY A 339 4.18 -4.49 7.95
CA GLY A 339 3.07 -3.99 7.13
C GLY A 339 2.72 -2.55 7.45
N GLN A 340 1.57 -2.11 6.98
CA GLN A 340 1.13 -0.75 7.18
C GLN A 340 -0.39 -0.71 7.38
N HIS A 341 -0.84 0.37 8.00
CA HIS A 341 -2.24 0.69 8.15
C HIS A 341 -2.43 2.20 8.06
N GLY A 342 -3.57 2.61 7.59
CA GLY A 342 -3.89 4.01 7.49
C GLY A 342 -5.29 4.27 6.99
N SER A 343 -5.61 5.52 6.79
CA SER A 343 -6.88 5.93 6.22
C SER A 343 -6.66 6.89 5.06
N THR A 344 -7.60 6.88 4.15
CA THR A 344 -7.74 7.85 3.07
C THR A 344 -9.24 8.14 2.94
N PRO A 345 -9.66 9.28 2.35
CA PRO A 345 -11.09 9.56 2.26
C PRO A 345 -11.91 8.36 1.76
N GLY A 346 -12.83 7.87 2.60
CA GLY A 346 -13.72 6.76 2.34
C GLY A 346 -13.29 5.40 2.89
N TYR A 347 -12.02 5.21 3.21
CA TYR A 347 -11.48 3.88 3.52
C TYR A 347 -10.49 3.92 4.68
N ALA A 348 -10.51 2.85 5.49
CA ALA A 348 -9.45 2.52 6.43
C ALA A 348 -8.94 1.13 6.09
N THR A 349 -7.62 1.00 5.86
CA THR A 349 -7.01 -0.21 5.33
C THR A 349 -5.80 -0.61 6.15
N ALA A 350 -5.61 -1.90 6.36
CA ALA A 350 -4.40 -2.46 6.97
C ALA A 350 -3.98 -3.72 6.22
N ALA A 351 -2.66 -3.90 6.07
CA ALA A 351 -2.10 -5.11 5.49
C ALA A 351 -0.75 -5.42 6.16
N TYR A 352 -0.62 -6.66 6.66
CA TYR A 352 0.54 -7.14 7.40
C TYR A 352 0.90 -8.56 6.98
N ALA A 353 2.19 -8.87 6.93
CA ALA A 353 2.66 -10.22 6.69
C ALA A 353 3.87 -10.56 7.57
N ASP A 354 4.03 -11.85 7.88
CA ASP A 354 5.25 -12.37 8.49
C ASP A 354 6.23 -12.81 7.40
N PRO A 355 7.42 -12.19 7.31
CA PRO A 355 8.40 -12.51 6.27
C PRO A 355 8.90 -13.96 6.33
N THR A 356 8.83 -14.60 7.50
CA THR A 356 9.36 -15.95 7.71
C THR A 356 8.41 -17.02 7.21
N THR A 357 7.12 -16.92 7.60
CA THR A 357 6.13 -17.96 7.31
C THR A 357 5.29 -17.64 6.08
N GLY A 358 5.18 -16.38 5.69
CA GLY A 358 4.24 -15.93 4.67
C GLY A 358 2.81 -15.73 5.20
N PHE A 359 2.58 -15.87 6.52
CA PHE A 359 1.30 -15.50 7.12
C PHE A 359 0.94 -14.07 6.77
N THR A 360 -0.29 -13.86 6.30
CA THR A 360 -0.71 -12.55 5.81
C THR A 360 -2.13 -12.24 6.27
N VAL A 361 -2.37 -10.99 6.66
CA VAL A 361 -3.70 -10.44 6.93
C VAL A 361 -3.85 -9.11 6.22
N ALA A 362 -4.96 -8.93 5.51
CA ALA A 362 -5.34 -7.67 4.88
C ALA A 362 -6.82 -7.39 5.15
N VAL A 363 -7.16 -6.13 5.40
CA VAL A 363 -8.54 -5.72 5.67
C VAL A 363 -8.77 -4.28 5.22
N VAL A 364 -9.94 -4.04 4.66
CA VAL A 364 -10.48 -2.70 4.41
C VAL A 364 -11.85 -2.56 5.05
N LEU A 365 -12.06 -1.43 5.69
CA LEU A 365 -13.36 -0.94 6.14
C LEU A 365 -13.75 0.25 5.25
N ASN A 366 -14.97 0.29 4.77
CA ASN A 366 -15.46 1.34 3.87
C ASN A 366 -15.89 2.62 4.60
N SER A 367 -15.18 2.97 5.66
CA SER A 367 -15.39 4.19 6.44
C SER A 367 -14.05 4.78 6.88
N SER A 368 -13.86 6.09 6.67
CA SER A 368 -12.67 6.83 7.08
C SER A 368 -12.90 7.72 8.30
N THR A 369 -13.98 7.52 9.05
CA THR A 369 -14.32 8.38 10.21
C THR A 369 -13.56 8.03 11.47
N SER A 370 -13.33 6.74 11.70
CA SER A 370 -12.52 6.28 12.84
C SER A 370 -11.04 6.59 12.61
N THR A 371 -10.27 6.55 13.69
CA THR A 371 -8.81 6.67 13.57
C THR A 371 -8.24 5.47 12.81
N SER A 372 -7.12 5.67 12.12
CA SER A 372 -6.37 4.58 11.45
C SER A 372 -5.99 3.45 12.41
N SER A 373 -5.90 3.72 13.71
CA SER A 373 -5.70 2.69 14.73
C SER A 373 -6.80 1.64 14.77
N ALA A 374 -8.06 1.97 14.44
CA ALA A 374 -9.16 1.01 14.50
C ALA A 374 -8.96 -0.15 13.51
N VAL A 375 -8.54 0.13 12.27
CA VAL A 375 -8.28 -0.90 11.28
C VAL A 375 -6.99 -1.67 11.58
N ALA A 376 -5.98 -1.01 12.18
CA ALA A 376 -4.79 -1.69 12.70
C ALA A 376 -5.15 -2.71 13.78
N PHE A 377 -5.95 -2.29 14.77
CA PHE A 377 -6.41 -3.17 15.85
C PHE A 377 -7.20 -4.35 15.31
N LEU A 378 -8.06 -4.13 14.31
CA LEU A 378 -8.78 -5.23 13.66
C LEU A 378 -7.80 -6.20 12.97
N ALA A 379 -6.84 -5.71 12.18
CA ALA A 379 -5.86 -6.57 11.54
C ALA A 379 -5.04 -7.39 12.57
N TRP A 380 -4.67 -6.80 13.69
CA TRP A 380 -3.93 -7.49 14.76
C TRP A 380 -4.81 -8.45 15.55
N GLU A 381 -6.09 -8.14 15.74
CA GLU A 381 -7.07 -9.07 16.32
C GLU A 381 -7.24 -10.31 15.44
N LEU A 382 -7.43 -10.09 14.12
CA LEU A 382 -7.52 -11.17 13.14
C LEU A 382 -6.24 -12.03 13.11
N ALA A 383 -5.07 -11.38 13.13
CA ALA A 383 -3.79 -12.09 13.22
C ALA A 383 -3.67 -12.94 14.48
N ALA A 384 -4.10 -12.39 15.64
CA ALA A 384 -4.07 -13.12 16.91
C ALA A 384 -5.04 -14.31 16.97
N ILE A 385 -6.15 -14.25 16.23
CA ILE A 385 -7.08 -15.38 16.07
C ILE A 385 -6.49 -16.41 15.11
N ALA A 386 -6.12 -15.97 13.89
CA ALA A 386 -5.73 -16.84 12.80
C ALA A 386 -4.38 -17.55 13.04
N SER A 387 -3.45 -16.92 13.77
CA SER A 387 -2.16 -17.52 14.13
C SER A 387 -2.29 -18.80 14.98
N LYS A 388 -3.44 -19.02 15.61
CA LYS A 388 -3.75 -20.21 16.42
C LYS A 388 -4.46 -21.31 15.63
N ALA A 389 -4.74 -21.09 14.33
CA ALA A 389 -5.36 -22.09 13.50
C ALA A 389 -4.51 -23.37 13.46
N PRO A 390 -5.14 -24.55 13.65
CA PRO A 390 -4.42 -25.81 13.62
C PRO A 390 -3.80 -26.06 12.24
N ALA A 391 -2.69 -26.75 12.22
CA ALA A 391 -2.08 -27.16 10.95
C ALA A 391 -2.99 -28.12 10.18
N ALA A 392 -3.04 -27.97 8.87
CA ALA A 392 -3.66 -28.92 7.97
C ALA A 392 -2.94 -30.29 8.02
N GLU A 393 -3.59 -31.34 7.54
CA GLU A 393 -3.01 -32.68 7.49
C GLU A 393 -1.68 -32.68 6.72
N GLY A 394 -0.63 -33.18 7.36
CA GLY A 394 0.72 -33.21 6.78
C GLY A 394 1.52 -31.91 6.92
N GLN A 395 0.94 -30.87 7.49
CA GLN A 395 1.61 -29.60 7.79
C GLN A 395 2.04 -29.52 9.26
N THR A 396 2.94 -28.57 9.53
CA THR A 396 3.37 -28.25 10.90
C THR A 396 3.15 -26.76 11.14
N ALA A 397 2.37 -26.43 12.15
CA ALA A 397 2.23 -25.02 12.56
C ALA A 397 3.58 -24.50 13.10
N PRO A 398 4.04 -23.33 12.65
CA PRO A 398 5.24 -22.71 13.19
C PRO A 398 4.97 -22.24 14.64
N GLU A 399 6.05 -22.01 15.40
CA GLU A 399 5.95 -21.22 16.62
C GLU A 399 5.75 -19.74 16.24
N PHE A 400 4.49 -19.31 16.16
CA PHE A 400 4.11 -17.97 15.76
C PHE A 400 3.73 -17.16 16.99
N GLY A 401 4.69 -16.42 17.55
CA GLY A 401 4.53 -15.66 18.78
C GLY A 401 4.13 -14.20 18.50
N LEU A 402 2.84 -13.89 18.58
CA LEU A 402 2.40 -12.49 18.62
C LEU A 402 2.49 -11.95 20.06
N PRO A 403 2.98 -10.71 20.26
CA PRO A 403 3.15 -10.11 21.60
C PRO A 403 1.84 -9.59 22.20
N PHE A 404 0.69 -9.93 21.61
CA PHE A 404 -0.64 -9.45 21.98
C PHE A 404 -1.72 -10.52 21.78
N THR A 405 -2.92 -10.28 22.28
CA THR A 405 -4.07 -11.18 22.18
C THR A 405 -5.22 -10.55 21.40
N SER A 406 -6.14 -11.38 20.88
CA SER A 406 -7.35 -10.90 20.23
C SER A 406 -8.24 -10.08 21.17
N GLU A 407 -8.41 -10.52 22.44
CA GLU A 407 -9.20 -9.81 23.47
C GLU A 407 -8.65 -8.39 23.72
N GLN A 408 -7.33 -8.22 23.72
CA GLN A 408 -6.70 -6.90 23.86
C GLN A 408 -7.19 -5.93 22.78
N TYR A 409 -7.22 -6.37 21.52
CA TYR A 409 -7.61 -5.50 20.42
C TYR A 409 -9.12 -5.39 20.24
N PHE A 410 -9.88 -6.40 20.56
CA PHE A 410 -11.32 -6.25 20.71
C PHE A 410 -11.67 -5.09 21.68
N ASN A 411 -11.06 -5.08 22.87
CA ASN A 411 -11.26 -4.03 23.85
C ASN A 411 -10.70 -2.66 23.40
N ALA A 412 -9.62 -2.65 22.63
CA ALA A 412 -9.05 -1.42 22.08
C ALA A 412 -9.98 -0.77 21.02
N ILE A 413 -10.61 -1.58 20.15
CA ILE A 413 -11.62 -1.11 19.20
C ILE A 413 -12.84 -0.54 19.93
N GLU A 414 -13.30 -1.24 20.98
CA GLU A 414 -14.41 -0.76 21.82
C GLU A 414 -14.11 0.61 22.45
N ALA A 415 -12.87 0.81 22.91
CA ALA A 415 -12.44 2.05 23.58
C ALA A 415 -12.36 3.27 22.64
N ILE A 416 -12.16 3.06 21.34
CA ILE A 416 -12.06 4.12 20.33
C ILE A 416 -13.29 4.18 19.40
N ALA A 417 -14.38 3.51 19.79
CA ALA A 417 -15.60 3.44 19.00
C ALA A 417 -16.16 4.84 18.70
N VAL A 418 -16.50 5.09 17.44
CA VAL A 418 -17.18 6.31 16.99
C VAL A 418 -18.71 6.12 16.94
N CYS A 419 -19.17 4.86 16.88
CA CYS A 419 -20.58 4.50 16.88
C CYS A 419 -20.92 3.59 18.09
N ALA A 420 -22.08 3.83 18.68
CA ALA A 420 -22.60 2.95 19.71
C ALA A 420 -23.14 1.64 19.08
N THR A 421 -23.06 0.54 19.84
CA THR A 421 -23.72 -0.70 19.44
C THR A 421 -25.24 -0.46 19.38
N PRO A 422 -25.92 -0.78 18.27
CA PRO A 422 -27.38 -0.73 18.24
C PRO A 422 -27.97 -1.57 19.38
N PRO A 423 -29.07 -1.13 20.01
CA PRO A 423 -29.76 -1.97 20.98
C PRO A 423 -30.16 -3.31 20.32
N ALA A 424 -30.02 -4.40 21.05
CA ALA A 424 -30.46 -5.69 20.55
C ALA A 424 -31.93 -5.60 20.13
N ALA A 425 -32.25 -6.10 18.94
CA ALA A 425 -33.64 -6.21 18.51
C ALA A 425 -34.40 -7.11 19.51
N GLU A 426 -35.48 -6.58 20.11
CA GLU A 426 -36.35 -7.32 21.03
C GLU A 426 -37.17 -8.42 20.33
#